data_0db63b1a7ca7578c7cc066a5a72a0c89
#
_entry.id   0db63b1a7ca7578c7cc066a5a72a0c89
#
_cell.length_a   1.000
_cell.length_b   1.000
_cell.length_c   1.000
_cell.angle_alpha   90.00
_cell.angle_beta   90.00
_cell.angle_gamma   90.00
#
_symmetry.space_group_name_H-M   'P 1'
#
loop_
_entity.id
_entity.type
_entity.pdbx_description
1 polymer ?
#
loop_
_entity_poly.entity_id
_entity_poly.type
_entity_poly.pdbx_seq_one_letter_code
_entity_poly.pdbx_strand_id
1 'polypeptide(L)'
;MSQIKVKKIIKALNASDGAGVKLKRSIGTPEADYIDPFLMLDEFGSENKDDYIAGFPPHPHRGIETVTYMLNGEFEHQDSTGAKGIMSSGDVQWMKTGRGIIHSEMPAMKEGRLLGFQLWINMPAKMKKNKPEYLYIKGNELGTHKDNEKTVKVIAGK
;
A
#
# COMPACT_ATOMS: atom_id res chain seq x y z
N MET A 1 -5.23 -18.83 -26.45
CA MET A 1 -5.16 -17.97 -25.25
C MET A 1 -5.87 -16.67 -25.58
N SER A 2 -6.84 -16.23 -24.75
CA SER A 2 -7.50 -14.93 -24.97
C SER A 2 -6.50 -13.81 -24.69
N GLN A 3 -6.35 -12.88 -25.62
CA GLN A 3 -5.53 -11.69 -25.40
C GLN A 3 -6.16 -10.82 -24.30
N ILE A 4 -5.37 -10.46 -23.28
CA ILE A 4 -5.75 -9.45 -22.32
C ILE A 4 -5.78 -8.10 -23.05
N LYS A 5 -6.91 -7.41 -22.97
CA LYS A 5 -7.08 -6.08 -23.57
C LYS A 5 -7.25 -5.03 -22.48
N VAL A 6 -6.61 -3.87 -22.63
CA VAL A 6 -6.86 -2.70 -21.77
C VAL A 6 -8.30 -2.26 -21.99
N LYS A 7 -9.09 -2.28 -20.91
CA LYS A 7 -10.52 -1.87 -20.94
C LYS A 7 -10.68 -0.37 -20.69
N LYS A 8 -9.90 0.17 -19.75
CA LYS A 8 -9.95 1.60 -19.37
C LYS A 8 -8.57 2.02 -18.82
N ILE A 9 -8.19 3.25 -19.09
CA ILE A 9 -7.04 3.92 -18.46
C ILE A 9 -7.61 5.01 -17.56
N ILE A 10 -7.22 5.02 -16.29
CA ILE A 10 -7.66 6.00 -15.28
C ILE A 10 -6.46 6.87 -14.94
N LYS A 11 -6.62 8.18 -15.03
CA LYS A 11 -5.61 9.15 -14.63
C LYS A 11 -5.67 9.34 -13.11
N ALA A 12 -4.55 9.11 -12.42
CA ALA A 12 -4.46 9.40 -11.01
C ALA A 12 -4.59 10.90 -10.72
N LEU A 13 -5.29 11.25 -9.65
CA LEU A 13 -5.51 12.61 -9.20
C LEU A 13 -4.61 12.94 -8.01
N ASN A 14 -4.11 14.15 -7.96
CA ASN A 14 -3.38 14.64 -6.79
C ASN A 14 -4.31 14.65 -5.58
N ALA A 15 -3.83 14.13 -4.47
CA ALA A 15 -4.53 14.07 -3.19
C ALA A 15 -3.53 14.26 -2.03
N SER A 16 -4.05 14.34 -0.83
CA SER A 16 -3.26 14.38 0.40
C SER A 16 -3.95 13.55 1.45
N ASP A 17 -3.19 12.82 2.25
CA ASP A 17 -3.70 11.98 3.34
C ASP A 17 -2.71 11.98 4.53
N GLY A 18 -3.07 11.30 5.63
CA GLY A 18 -2.27 11.31 6.84
C GLY A 18 -2.08 12.71 7.41
N ALA A 19 -0.87 13.05 7.80
CA ALA A 19 -0.52 14.39 8.31
C ALA A 19 -0.09 15.36 7.19
N GLY A 20 -0.64 15.21 5.97
CA GLY A 20 -0.34 16.06 4.82
C GLY A 20 0.59 15.42 3.79
N VAL A 21 0.72 14.10 3.79
CA VAL A 21 1.48 13.38 2.78
C VAL A 21 0.85 13.59 1.41
N LYS A 22 1.64 14.08 0.45
CA LYS A 22 1.20 14.21 -0.94
C LYS A 22 1.21 12.86 -1.64
N LEU A 23 0.14 12.58 -2.36
CA LEU A 23 -0.06 11.32 -3.05
C LEU A 23 -0.85 11.52 -4.36
N LYS A 24 -0.89 10.46 -5.16
CA LYS A 24 -1.71 10.38 -6.35
C LYS A 24 -2.65 9.19 -6.22
N ARG A 25 -3.95 9.46 -6.20
CA ARG A 25 -5.01 8.46 -6.06
C ARG A 25 -5.59 8.07 -7.41
N SER A 26 -5.61 6.78 -7.71
CA SER A 26 -6.18 6.23 -8.95
C SER A 26 -7.48 5.47 -8.77
N ILE A 27 -7.65 4.73 -7.67
CA ILE A 27 -8.92 4.13 -7.23
C ILE A 27 -9.37 4.87 -5.97
N GLY A 28 -10.66 5.07 -5.77
CA GLY A 28 -11.23 5.95 -4.74
C GLY A 28 -11.37 7.39 -5.24
N THR A 29 -11.60 7.57 -6.54
CA THR A 29 -11.79 8.86 -7.22
C THR A 29 -13.18 8.88 -7.88
N PRO A 30 -13.73 10.07 -8.24
CA PRO A 30 -14.99 10.14 -8.95
C PRO A 30 -15.02 9.35 -10.27
N GLU A 31 -13.88 9.17 -10.92
CA GLU A 31 -13.77 8.39 -12.16
C GLU A 31 -13.68 6.88 -11.92
N ALA A 32 -13.18 6.47 -10.77
CA ALA A 32 -13.09 5.09 -10.29
C ALA A 32 -13.32 5.06 -8.78
N ASP A 33 -14.58 5.17 -8.36
CA ASP A 33 -14.97 5.22 -6.96
C ASP A 33 -14.49 3.96 -6.20
N TYR A 34 -14.77 2.79 -6.77
CA TYR A 34 -14.07 1.55 -6.39
C TYR A 34 -14.13 0.53 -7.53
N ILE A 35 -13.24 -0.47 -7.48
CA ILE A 35 -13.21 -1.60 -8.45
C ILE A 35 -13.17 -2.88 -7.62
N ASP A 36 -14.35 -3.43 -7.31
CA ASP A 36 -14.48 -4.58 -6.39
C ASP A 36 -13.47 -5.69 -6.64
N PRO A 37 -12.69 -6.13 -5.64
CA PRO A 37 -12.74 -5.73 -4.23
C PRO A 37 -11.83 -4.54 -3.85
N PHE A 38 -11.26 -3.82 -4.81
CA PHE A 38 -10.29 -2.74 -4.58
C PHE A 38 -11.01 -1.42 -4.29
N LEU A 39 -10.76 -0.87 -3.09
CA LEU A 39 -11.42 0.34 -2.60
C LEU A 39 -10.58 1.59 -2.87
N MET A 40 -9.26 1.47 -2.85
CA MET A 40 -8.35 2.60 -3.01
C MET A 40 -7.00 2.11 -3.54
N LEU A 41 -6.40 2.90 -4.43
CA LEU A 41 -5.01 2.73 -4.83
C LEU A 41 -4.34 4.10 -4.88
N ASP A 42 -3.34 4.26 -4.02
CA ASP A 42 -2.52 5.46 -3.91
C ASP A 42 -1.06 5.17 -4.27
N GLU A 43 -0.45 6.08 -5.03
CA GLU A 43 0.98 6.27 -5.12
C GLU A 43 1.34 7.38 -4.13
N PHE A 44 2.16 7.08 -3.14
CA PHE A 44 2.62 8.07 -2.16
C PHE A 44 4.13 8.25 -2.23
N GLY A 45 4.57 9.47 -1.94
CA GLY A 45 5.96 9.83 -1.85
C GLY A 45 6.39 10.96 -2.78
N SER A 46 7.62 11.40 -2.60
CA SER A 46 8.25 12.52 -3.31
C SER A 46 9.77 12.46 -3.16
N GLU A 47 10.48 13.25 -3.95
CA GLU A 47 11.90 13.58 -3.71
C GLU A 47 12.05 14.70 -2.67
N ASN A 48 11.02 15.51 -2.49
CA ASN A 48 10.98 16.53 -1.45
C ASN A 48 10.43 15.95 -0.15
N LYS A 49 11.27 15.93 0.90
CA LYS A 49 10.91 15.39 2.21
C LYS A 49 9.69 16.05 2.85
N ASP A 50 9.46 17.34 2.61
CA ASP A 50 8.35 18.07 3.20
C ASP A 50 6.99 17.55 2.69
N ASP A 51 6.97 16.83 1.57
CA ASP A 51 5.77 16.22 1.01
C ASP A 51 5.38 14.89 1.69
N TYR A 52 6.29 14.26 2.47
CA TYR A 52 6.04 12.94 3.06
C TYR A 52 6.47 12.79 4.53
N ILE A 53 7.35 13.66 5.05
CA ILE A 53 8.01 13.45 6.36
C ILE A 53 7.03 13.37 7.53
N ALA A 54 5.86 14.00 7.42
CA ALA A 54 4.82 13.96 8.45
C ALA A 54 4.16 12.58 8.58
N GLY A 55 4.25 11.74 7.55
CA GLY A 55 3.79 10.36 7.56
C GLY A 55 2.29 10.20 7.82
N PHE A 56 1.94 9.00 8.27
CA PHE A 56 0.58 8.64 8.66
C PHE A 56 0.59 8.31 10.17
N PRO A 57 0.30 9.31 11.04
CA PRO A 57 0.21 9.11 12.48
C PRO A 57 -0.83 8.04 12.87
N PRO A 58 -0.91 7.62 14.15
CA PRO A 58 -1.84 6.59 14.57
C PRO A 58 -3.26 6.82 14.09
N HIS A 59 -3.79 5.87 13.32
CA HIS A 59 -5.14 5.89 12.76
C HIS A 59 -5.74 4.48 12.70
N PRO A 60 -7.08 4.33 12.72
CA PRO A 60 -7.73 3.02 12.74
C PRO A 60 -8.11 2.53 11.35
N HIS A 61 -8.07 1.21 11.17
CA HIS A 61 -8.72 0.51 10.05
C HIS A 61 -9.58 -0.64 10.56
N ARG A 62 -10.65 -0.96 9.84
CA ARG A 62 -11.53 -2.09 10.14
C ARG A 62 -12.17 -2.64 8.88
N GLY A 63 -12.16 -3.98 8.76
CA GLY A 63 -12.90 -4.71 7.73
C GLY A 63 -12.36 -4.57 6.32
N ILE A 64 -11.13 -4.12 6.18
CA ILE A 64 -10.37 -4.03 4.93
C ILE A 64 -9.00 -4.71 5.08
N GLU A 65 -8.33 -4.93 3.99
CA GLU A 65 -6.90 -5.24 3.97
C GLU A 65 -6.16 -4.06 3.34
N THR A 66 -4.98 -3.74 3.86
CA THR A 66 -4.07 -2.77 3.27
C THR A 66 -2.81 -3.47 2.81
N VAL A 67 -2.39 -3.19 1.58
CA VAL A 67 -1.14 -3.72 1.01
C VAL A 67 -0.27 -2.53 0.63
N THR A 68 0.87 -2.42 1.30
CA THR A 68 1.87 -1.39 0.99
C THR A 68 3.04 -2.05 0.27
N TYR A 69 3.42 -1.51 -0.88
CA TYR A 69 4.59 -1.93 -1.64
C TYR A 69 5.57 -0.78 -1.78
N MET A 70 6.77 -0.94 -1.25
CA MET A 70 7.82 0.08 -1.31
C MET A 70 8.63 -0.04 -2.60
N LEU A 71 8.73 1.03 -3.37
CA LEU A 71 9.63 1.13 -4.52
C LEU A 71 10.95 1.80 -4.16
N ASN A 72 10.91 2.79 -3.25
CA ASN A 72 12.10 3.52 -2.83
C ASN A 72 11.92 4.06 -1.40
N GLY A 73 13.01 4.09 -0.64
CA GLY A 73 13.03 4.59 0.73
C GLY A 73 12.68 3.55 1.77
N GLU A 74 12.44 4.03 2.98
CA GLU A 74 12.16 3.21 4.15
C GLU A 74 10.97 3.77 4.92
N PHE A 75 10.07 2.88 5.38
CA PHE A 75 8.83 3.21 6.04
C PHE A 75 8.62 2.33 7.27
N GLU A 76 8.51 2.93 8.44
CA GLU A 76 8.27 2.20 9.70
C GLU A 76 6.76 2.01 9.91
N HIS A 77 6.36 0.78 10.15
CA HIS A 77 5.04 0.41 10.64
C HIS A 77 5.10 0.09 12.14
N GLN A 78 4.06 0.51 12.86
CA GLN A 78 3.78 0.08 14.23
C GLN A 78 2.27 -0.03 14.42
N ASP A 79 1.80 -1.07 15.14
CA ASP A 79 0.37 -1.28 15.34
C ASP A 79 -0.02 -1.74 16.75
N SER A 80 -1.32 -1.70 17.02
CA SER A 80 -1.94 -2.04 18.30
C SER A 80 -1.90 -3.53 18.65
N THR A 81 -1.44 -4.41 17.75
CA THR A 81 -1.18 -5.83 18.06
C THR A 81 0.24 -6.05 18.59
N GLY A 82 1.07 -5.01 18.54
CA GLY A 82 2.48 -5.03 18.93
C GLY A 82 3.42 -5.32 17.77
N ALA A 83 2.93 -5.45 16.54
CA ALA A 83 3.79 -5.58 15.38
C ALA A 83 4.50 -4.25 15.10
N LYS A 84 5.79 -4.34 14.80
CA LYS A 84 6.65 -3.23 14.43
C LYS A 84 7.68 -3.69 13.43
N GLY A 85 7.94 -2.88 12.39
CA GLY A 85 8.96 -3.19 11.39
C GLY A 85 9.23 -2.03 10.47
N ILE A 86 10.39 -2.08 9.80
CA ILE A 86 10.77 -1.14 8.76
C ILE A 86 10.72 -1.88 7.42
N MET A 87 9.94 -1.35 6.50
CA MET A 87 9.93 -1.77 5.10
C MET A 87 10.99 -1.01 4.34
N SER A 88 11.78 -1.71 3.57
CA SER A 88 12.75 -1.13 2.64
C SER A 88 12.29 -1.28 1.19
N SER A 89 13.02 -0.70 0.27
CA SER A 89 12.74 -0.79 -1.17
C SER A 89 12.58 -2.23 -1.65
N GLY A 90 11.47 -2.52 -2.28
CA GLY A 90 11.08 -3.84 -2.79
C GLY A 90 10.22 -4.67 -1.86
N ASP A 91 10.09 -4.28 -0.59
CA ASP A 91 9.33 -5.01 0.42
C ASP A 91 7.83 -4.75 0.32
N VAL A 92 7.06 -5.68 0.87
CA VAL A 92 5.60 -5.61 0.97
C VAL A 92 5.17 -5.77 2.42
N GLN A 93 4.24 -4.92 2.84
CA GLN A 93 3.48 -5.10 4.06
C GLN A 93 2.04 -5.41 3.68
N TRP A 94 1.45 -6.43 4.32
CA TRP A 94 0.05 -6.77 4.14
C TRP A 94 -0.63 -6.85 5.51
N MET A 95 -1.55 -5.97 5.75
CA MET A 95 -2.30 -5.91 7.00
C MET A 95 -3.76 -6.26 6.75
N LYS A 96 -4.25 -7.35 7.36
CA LYS A 96 -5.66 -7.72 7.40
C LYS A 96 -6.26 -7.13 8.67
N THR A 97 -7.08 -6.09 8.54
CA THR A 97 -7.53 -5.31 9.70
C THR A 97 -8.63 -5.98 10.52
N GLY A 98 -9.38 -6.89 9.90
CA GLY A 98 -10.42 -7.68 10.59
C GLY A 98 -11.35 -6.84 11.44
N ARG A 99 -11.45 -7.18 12.74
CA ARG A 99 -12.32 -6.47 13.71
C ARG A 99 -11.82 -5.08 14.12
N GLY A 100 -10.64 -4.69 13.71
CA GLY A 100 -10.05 -3.37 13.94
C GLY A 100 -8.60 -3.44 14.39
N ILE A 101 -7.82 -2.49 13.90
CA ILE A 101 -6.42 -2.25 14.26
C ILE A 101 -6.16 -0.75 14.21
N ILE A 102 -5.32 -0.26 15.11
CA ILE A 102 -4.77 1.10 15.05
C ILE A 102 -3.32 0.94 14.67
N HIS A 103 -2.87 1.67 13.65
CA HIS A 103 -1.49 1.65 13.23
C HIS A 103 -0.96 3.03 12.85
N SER A 104 0.35 3.14 12.71
CA SER A 104 1.03 4.28 12.15
C SER A 104 2.04 3.83 11.11
N GLU A 105 2.24 4.65 10.11
CA GLU A 105 3.24 4.46 9.06
C GLU A 105 4.07 5.73 8.94
N MET A 106 5.34 5.67 9.31
CA MET A 106 6.21 6.83 9.39
C MET A 106 7.46 6.63 8.52
N PRO A 107 7.91 7.67 7.78
CA PRO A 107 9.19 7.59 7.10
C PRO A 107 10.31 7.25 8.08
N ALA A 108 11.09 6.19 7.79
CA ALA A 108 12.25 5.78 8.59
C ALA A 108 13.55 6.40 8.08
N MET A 109 13.45 7.32 7.14
CA MET A 109 14.54 8.05 6.52
C MET A 109 14.41 9.55 6.76
N LYS A 110 15.54 10.27 6.82
CA LYS A 110 15.58 11.72 7.08
C LYS A 110 15.53 12.55 5.80
N GLU A 111 15.96 11.98 4.69
CA GLU A 111 16.08 12.63 3.38
C GLU A 111 16.11 11.58 2.27
N GLY A 112 16.00 12.03 1.04
CA GLY A 112 16.01 11.19 -0.15
C GLY A 112 14.60 10.95 -0.70
N ARG A 113 14.51 10.12 -1.71
CA ARG A 113 13.24 9.78 -2.35
C ARG A 113 12.47 8.77 -1.52
N LEU A 114 11.23 9.06 -1.22
CA LEU A 114 10.24 8.08 -0.77
C LEU A 114 9.30 7.77 -1.94
N LEU A 115 9.00 6.50 -2.20
CA LEU A 115 8.01 6.10 -3.20
C LEU A 115 7.44 4.73 -2.85
N GLY A 116 6.13 4.64 -2.79
CA GLY A 116 5.41 3.39 -2.59
C GLY A 116 3.98 3.46 -3.11
N PHE A 117 3.33 2.31 -3.08
CA PHE A 117 1.91 2.17 -3.37
C PHE A 117 1.20 1.60 -2.15
N GLN A 118 -0.02 2.08 -1.91
CA GLN A 118 -0.94 1.48 -0.95
C GLN A 118 -2.23 1.10 -1.65
N LEU A 119 -2.60 -0.18 -1.55
CA LEU A 119 -3.84 -0.74 -2.07
C LEU A 119 -4.74 -1.13 -0.91
N TRP A 120 -5.99 -0.68 -0.93
CA TRP A 120 -7.02 -1.13 -0.01
C TRP A 120 -7.94 -2.15 -0.67
N ILE A 121 -8.15 -3.28 0.02
CA ILE A 121 -8.94 -4.40 -0.47
C ILE A 121 -10.09 -4.64 0.51
N ASN A 122 -11.31 -4.70 0.02
CA ASN A 122 -12.47 -5.00 0.86
C ASN A 122 -12.43 -6.46 1.32
N MET A 123 -12.54 -6.69 2.62
CA MET A 123 -12.62 -8.04 3.16
C MET A 123 -14.02 -8.64 2.94
N PRO A 124 -14.13 -9.95 2.65
CA PRO A 124 -15.42 -10.63 2.69
C PRO A 124 -16.12 -10.47 4.06
N ALA A 125 -17.44 -10.31 4.07
CA ALA A 125 -18.22 -10.04 5.27
C ALA A 125 -17.92 -11.00 6.43
N LYS A 126 -17.75 -12.31 6.12
CA LYS A 126 -17.43 -13.36 7.09
C LYS A 126 -16.07 -13.16 7.78
N MET A 127 -15.14 -12.42 7.16
CA MET A 127 -13.78 -12.20 7.67
C MET A 127 -13.64 -10.87 8.42
N LYS A 128 -14.58 -9.94 8.28
CA LYS A 128 -14.50 -8.59 8.88
C LYS A 128 -14.43 -8.56 10.42
N LYS A 129 -14.77 -9.68 11.09
CA LYS A 129 -14.69 -9.82 12.55
C LYS A 129 -13.50 -10.65 13.03
N ASN A 130 -12.66 -11.15 12.14
CA ASN A 130 -11.45 -11.91 12.48
C ASN A 130 -10.47 -11.05 13.27
N LYS A 131 -9.53 -11.69 13.95
CA LYS A 131 -8.38 -10.99 14.53
C LYS A 131 -7.59 -10.31 13.43
N PRO A 132 -7.01 -9.12 13.69
CA PRO A 132 -6.07 -8.52 12.77
C PRO A 132 -4.84 -9.41 12.57
N GLU A 133 -4.27 -9.37 11.37
CA GLU A 133 -3.04 -10.05 10.99
C GLU A 133 -2.11 -9.06 10.28
N TYR A 134 -0.82 -9.15 10.58
CA TYR A 134 0.23 -8.39 9.94
C TYR A 134 1.22 -9.36 9.28
N LEU A 135 1.50 -9.12 8.01
CA LEU A 135 2.45 -9.88 7.21
C LEU A 135 3.49 -8.92 6.65
N TYR A 136 4.76 -9.24 6.86
CA TYR A 136 5.87 -8.56 6.23
C TYR A 136 6.58 -9.53 5.29
N ILE A 137 6.74 -9.13 4.03
CA ILE A 137 7.34 -9.94 2.98
C ILE A 137 8.52 -9.18 2.41
N LYS A 138 9.70 -9.73 2.51
CA LYS A 138 10.90 -9.11 1.94
C LYS A 138 10.86 -9.18 0.42
N GLY A 139 11.36 -8.15 -0.23
CA GLY A 139 11.35 -8.05 -1.69
C GLY A 139 12.07 -9.18 -2.42
N ASN A 140 13.02 -9.84 -1.78
CA ASN A 140 13.71 -11.01 -2.32
C ASN A 140 12.94 -12.34 -2.14
N GLU A 141 11.88 -12.35 -1.34
CA GLU A 141 10.98 -13.50 -1.15
C GLU A 141 9.83 -13.49 -2.18
N LEU A 142 9.62 -12.37 -2.88
CA LEU A 142 8.61 -12.25 -3.92
C LEU A 142 9.01 -13.01 -5.17
N GLY A 143 8.08 -13.80 -5.71
CA GLY A 143 8.23 -14.41 -7.04
C GLY A 143 8.54 -13.32 -8.07
N THR A 144 9.68 -13.46 -8.76
CA THR A 144 10.11 -12.43 -9.72
C THR A 144 10.38 -13.08 -11.07
N HIS A 145 9.76 -12.54 -12.11
CA HIS A 145 10.09 -12.86 -13.50
C HIS A 145 10.69 -11.62 -14.16
N LYS A 146 11.84 -11.79 -14.80
CA LYS A 146 12.56 -10.71 -15.48
C LYS A 146 12.94 -11.14 -16.89
N ASP A 147 12.64 -10.31 -17.87
CA ASP A 147 13.14 -10.41 -19.24
C ASP A 147 13.86 -9.10 -19.64
N ASN A 148 14.18 -8.93 -20.94
CA ASN A 148 14.90 -7.77 -21.43
C ASN A 148 14.09 -6.46 -21.40
N GLU A 149 12.77 -6.55 -21.27
CA GLU A 149 11.85 -5.40 -21.37
C GLU A 149 11.19 -5.06 -20.04
N LYS A 150 10.99 -6.05 -19.16
CA LYS A 150 10.20 -5.87 -17.94
C LYS A 150 10.63 -6.76 -16.79
N THR A 151 10.29 -6.31 -15.60
CA THR A 151 10.34 -7.11 -14.38
C THR A 151 8.93 -7.21 -13.80
N VAL A 152 8.47 -8.42 -13.57
CA VAL A 152 7.17 -8.69 -12.91
C VAL A 152 7.46 -9.28 -11.53
N LYS A 153 6.90 -8.66 -10.49
CA LYS A 153 6.91 -9.20 -9.13
C LYS A 153 5.52 -9.67 -8.77
N VAL A 154 5.43 -10.87 -8.21
CA VAL A 154 4.16 -11.47 -7.77
C VAL A 154 4.00 -11.25 -6.28
N ILE A 155 3.15 -10.31 -5.90
CA ILE A 155 2.83 -10.01 -4.49
C ILE A 155 1.82 -11.02 -3.95
N ALA A 156 0.88 -11.46 -4.80
CA ALA A 156 -0.11 -12.48 -4.47
C ALA A 156 -0.46 -13.30 -5.72
N GLY A 157 -0.81 -14.57 -5.52
CA GLY A 157 -1.11 -15.50 -6.59
C GLY A 157 0.08 -16.41 -6.95
N LYS A 158 0.01 -17.00 -8.15
CA LYS A 158 1.04 -17.92 -8.70
C LYS A 158 1.50 -17.40 -10.05
#